data_879495f56a3af50c4684f9294e0de7ec
#
_entry.id   879495f56a3af50c4684f9294e0de7ec
#
_cell.length_a   1.000
_cell.length_b   1.000
_cell.length_c   1.000
_cell.angle_alpha   90.00
_cell.angle_beta   90.00
_cell.angle_gamma   90.00
#
_symmetry.space_group_name_H-M   'P 1'
#
loop_
_entity.id
_entity.type
_entity.pdbx_description
1 polymer ?
#
loop_
_entity_poly.entity_id
_entity_poly.type
_entity_poly.pdbx_seq_one_letter_code
_entity_poly.pdbx_strand_id
1 'polypeptide(L)'
;MENMAEVSSTKIEQVVDLRTKLNGIFKQKRRSLEEDREIKKERSEKRRKSVESHNENDDVNELQKIHAGITQRVLFDDQDCLKIEKKIDEVVENGEKGRYREKTVDRAPLRNKYFFGEGYTYGNQMREKGPGQERLYARGVVDEIPKWIFDMVEKKIVDAGIVPKNFINSAVINDYQPGGCIVSHIDPGHIFDRPIVSASFFSASSLCFGCKFSFKPIRTSVPVLSLPISRGCVTVLSGYAADGITHCVRPQDVTERRVAIILRRVYDNAPRLPLRYKPERNRKERNLRERSRSPRKRRDRSPDSDSEDEPWYMKNRMRSDHYKENRKHRNSARDSD
;
A
#
# COMPACT_ATOMS: atom_id res chain seq x y z
N MET A 1 -9.29 7.63 92.38
CA MET A 1 -8.47 6.99 91.32
C MET A 1 -9.28 5.96 90.47
N GLU A 2 -10.55 5.68 90.75
CA GLU A 2 -11.36 4.71 90.01
C GLU A 2 -11.99 5.22 88.70
N ASN A 3 -12.22 6.56 88.58
CA ASN A 3 -12.89 7.09 87.34
C ASN A 3 -12.00 7.31 86.16
N MET A 4 -10.68 7.17 86.20
CA MET A 4 -9.80 7.31 85.04
C MET A 4 -9.53 5.95 84.27
N ALA A 5 -9.72 4.82 84.95
CA ALA A 5 -9.51 3.50 84.37
C ALA A 5 -10.70 3.04 83.49
N GLU A 6 -11.95 3.35 83.85
CA GLU A 6 -13.15 3.02 83.11
C GLU A 6 -13.28 3.76 81.74
N VAL A 7 -12.88 5.08 81.73
CA VAL A 7 -12.93 5.85 80.48
C VAL A 7 -11.89 5.36 79.46
N SER A 8 -10.79 4.78 79.93
CA SER A 8 -9.74 4.26 79.06
C SER A 8 -10.15 2.92 78.41
N SER A 9 -10.85 2.05 79.20
CA SER A 9 -11.31 0.72 78.68
C SER A 9 -12.39 0.82 77.60
N THR A 10 -13.40 1.70 77.81
CA THR A 10 -14.47 1.93 76.87
C THR A 10 -14.01 2.53 75.53
N LYS A 11 -13.01 3.41 75.54
CA LYS A 11 -12.42 4.00 74.32
C LYS A 11 -11.63 2.98 73.51
N ILE A 12 -10.95 2.03 74.10
CA ILE A 12 -10.18 0.97 73.44
C ILE A 12 -11.10 -0.02 72.79
N GLU A 13 -12.19 -0.45 73.42
CA GLU A 13 -13.20 -1.31 72.84
C GLU A 13 -13.89 -0.70 71.63
N GLN A 14 -14.25 0.58 71.64
CA GLN A 14 -14.84 1.27 70.50
C GLN A 14 -13.87 1.36 69.32
N VAL A 15 -12.58 1.54 69.54
CA VAL A 15 -11.56 1.59 68.48
C VAL A 15 -11.38 0.20 67.80
N VAL A 16 -11.41 -0.86 68.58
CA VAL A 16 -11.33 -2.26 68.05
C VAL A 16 -12.57 -2.58 67.21
N ASP A 17 -13.76 -2.21 67.63
CA ASP A 17 -15.01 -2.45 66.89
C ASP A 17 -15.05 -1.70 65.54
N LEU A 18 -14.58 -0.45 65.52
CA LEU A 18 -14.48 0.34 64.28
C LEU A 18 -13.49 -0.26 63.29
N ARG A 19 -12.35 -0.80 63.71
CA ARG A 19 -11.39 -1.47 62.86
C ARG A 19 -11.96 -2.77 62.25
N THR A 20 -12.68 -3.53 63.07
CA THR A 20 -13.34 -4.77 62.65
C THR A 20 -14.43 -4.47 61.62
N LYS A 21 -15.26 -3.44 61.82
CA LYS A 21 -16.28 -2.97 60.87
C LYS A 21 -15.65 -2.50 59.54
N LEU A 22 -14.58 -1.66 59.60
CA LEU A 22 -13.86 -1.21 58.41
C LEU A 22 -13.25 -2.38 57.60
N ASN A 23 -12.61 -3.34 58.25
CA ASN A 23 -12.08 -4.53 57.59
C ASN A 23 -13.17 -5.37 56.91
N GLY A 24 -14.36 -5.51 57.54
CA GLY A 24 -15.53 -6.13 56.94
C GLY A 24 -15.97 -5.42 55.64
N ILE A 25 -16.10 -4.12 55.66
CA ILE A 25 -16.47 -3.28 54.50
C ILE A 25 -15.43 -3.41 53.38
N PHE A 26 -14.13 -3.37 53.67
CA PHE A 26 -13.07 -3.55 52.68
C PHE A 26 -13.09 -4.96 52.08
N LYS A 27 -13.34 -5.99 52.87
CA LYS A 27 -13.44 -7.37 52.37
C LYS A 27 -14.66 -7.58 51.48
N GLN A 28 -15.80 -6.97 51.78
CA GLN A 28 -17.00 -6.99 50.97
C GLN A 28 -16.82 -6.24 49.65
N LYS A 29 -16.16 -5.05 49.71
CA LYS A 29 -15.86 -4.26 48.49
C LYS A 29 -14.88 -4.94 47.57
N ARG A 30 -13.89 -5.68 48.10
CA ARG A 30 -12.98 -6.51 47.27
C ARG A 30 -13.71 -7.62 46.57
N ARG A 31 -14.58 -8.35 47.24
CA ARG A 31 -15.41 -9.42 46.62
C ARG A 31 -16.30 -8.89 45.53
N SER A 32 -17.00 -7.80 45.73
CA SER A 32 -17.80 -7.14 44.71
C SER A 32 -16.97 -6.70 43.49
N LEU A 33 -15.76 -6.18 43.68
CA LEU A 33 -14.86 -5.82 42.59
C LEU A 33 -14.29 -7.02 41.84
N GLU A 34 -14.10 -8.17 42.49
CA GLU A 34 -13.68 -9.42 41.86
C GLU A 34 -14.83 -10.01 41.04
N GLU A 35 -16.05 -10.04 41.56
CA GLU A 35 -17.25 -10.49 40.85
C GLU A 35 -17.52 -9.62 39.61
N ASP A 36 -17.40 -8.30 39.70
CA ASP A 36 -17.53 -7.38 38.56
C ASP A 36 -16.45 -7.62 37.49
N ARG A 37 -15.24 -7.97 37.90
CA ARG A 37 -14.15 -8.34 36.97
C ARG A 37 -14.43 -9.64 36.24
N GLU A 38 -14.92 -10.66 36.95
CA GLU A 38 -15.28 -11.94 36.34
C GLU A 38 -16.44 -11.79 35.36
N ILE A 39 -17.50 -11.06 35.72
CA ILE A 39 -18.63 -10.76 34.83
C ILE A 39 -18.17 -10.00 33.57
N LYS A 40 -17.27 -9.03 33.74
CA LYS A 40 -16.70 -8.31 32.57
C LYS A 40 -15.84 -9.22 31.69
N LYS A 41 -15.09 -10.15 32.28
CA LYS A 41 -14.27 -11.13 31.57
C LYS A 41 -15.15 -12.11 30.77
N GLU A 42 -16.17 -12.67 31.38
CA GLU A 42 -17.13 -13.55 30.70
C GLU A 42 -17.89 -12.85 29.58
N ARG A 43 -18.33 -11.60 29.78
CA ARG A 43 -18.98 -10.80 28.73
C ARG A 43 -18.02 -10.51 27.58
N SER A 44 -16.74 -10.24 27.86
CA SER A 44 -15.73 -10.01 26.82
C SER A 44 -15.41 -11.29 26.03
N GLU A 45 -15.36 -12.45 26.69
CA GLU A 45 -15.14 -13.74 26.04
C GLU A 45 -16.36 -14.19 25.21
N LYS A 46 -17.59 -14.01 25.73
CA LYS A 46 -18.82 -14.25 24.94
C LYS A 46 -18.90 -13.35 23.72
N ARG A 47 -18.52 -12.07 23.86
CA ARG A 47 -18.49 -11.13 22.74
C ARG A 47 -17.39 -11.49 21.72
N ARG A 48 -16.23 -11.96 22.17
CA ARG A 48 -15.17 -12.47 21.27
C ARG A 48 -15.66 -13.70 20.50
N LYS A 49 -16.22 -14.71 21.16
CA LYS A 49 -16.73 -15.92 20.50
C LYS A 49 -17.86 -15.63 19.52
N SER A 50 -18.77 -14.71 19.82
CA SER A 50 -19.84 -14.32 18.89
C SER A 50 -19.32 -13.50 17.69
N VAL A 51 -18.28 -12.71 17.87
CA VAL A 51 -17.62 -11.96 16.78
C VAL A 51 -16.79 -12.90 15.91
N GLU A 52 -16.10 -13.89 16.50
CA GLU A 52 -15.32 -14.89 15.76
C GLU A 52 -16.20 -15.79 14.89
N SER A 53 -17.35 -16.27 15.38
CA SER A 53 -18.26 -17.12 14.60
C SER A 53 -19.01 -16.39 13.46
N HIS A 54 -19.26 -15.09 13.61
CA HIS A 54 -19.80 -14.25 12.51
C HIS A 54 -18.73 -13.91 11.47
N ASN A 55 -17.48 -13.69 11.89
CA ASN A 55 -16.39 -13.39 10.97
C ASN A 55 -16.03 -14.57 10.05
N GLU A 56 -16.01 -15.82 10.55
CA GLU A 56 -15.61 -16.97 9.72
C GLU A 56 -16.51 -17.18 8.50
N ASN A 57 -17.83 -17.09 8.65
CA ASN A 57 -18.77 -17.22 7.54
C ASN A 57 -18.72 -16.05 6.56
N ASP A 58 -18.52 -14.84 7.07
CA ASP A 58 -18.36 -13.64 6.25
C ASP A 58 -17.05 -13.67 5.47
N ASP A 59 -15.96 -14.09 6.09
CA ASP A 59 -14.64 -14.25 5.48
C ASP A 59 -14.64 -15.30 4.37
N VAL A 60 -15.29 -16.45 4.57
CA VAL A 60 -15.45 -17.49 3.53
C VAL A 60 -16.26 -16.98 2.35
N ASN A 61 -17.35 -16.24 2.59
CA ASN A 61 -18.17 -15.65 1.55
C ASN A 61 -17.39 -14.55 0.78
N GLU A 62 -16.59 -13.74 1.46
CA GLU A 62 -15.75 -12.72 0.85
C GLU A 62 -14.67 -13.35 -0.03
N LEU A 63 -13.98 -14.39 0.46
CA LEU A 63 -13.01 -15.17 -0.33
C LEU A 63 -13.62 -15.75 -1.60
N GLN A 64 -14.81 -16.32 -1.54
CA GLN A 64 -15.51 -16.86 -2.70
C GLN A 64 -15.81 -15.76 -3.74
N LYS A 65 -16.28 -14.59 -3.30
CA LYS A 65 -16.53 -13.44 -4.18
C LYS A 65 -15.25 -12.94 -4.85
N ILE A 66 -14.12 -12.91 -4.12
CA ILE A 66 -12.82 -12.52 -4.68
C ILE A 66 -12.41 -13.53 -5.74
N HIS A 67 -12.42 -14.83 -5.42
CA HIS A 67 -12.02 -15.88 -6.34
C HIS A 67 -12.87 -15.91 -7.61
N ALA A 68 -14.18 -15.69 -7.52
CA ALA A 68 -15.07 -15.62 -8.67
C ALA A 68 -14.71 -14.48 -9.66
N GLY A 69 -14.05 -13.42 -9.17
CA GLY A 69 -13.61 -12.30 -9.98
C GLY A 69 -12.18 -12.40 -10.50
N ILE A 70 -11.47 -13.51 -10.24
CA ILE A 70 -10.06 -13.69 -10.62
C ILE A 70 -9.92 -14.83 -11.63
N THR A 71 -9.17 -14.56 -12.70
CA THR A 71 -8.66 -15.59 -13.60
C THR A 71 -7.15 -15.46 -13.72
N GLN A 72 -6.43 -16.58 -13.62
CA GLN A 72 -4.97 -16.62 -13.82
C GLN A 72 -4.59 -17.66 -14.86
N ARG A 73 -3.66 -17.29 -15.74
CA ARG A 73 -3.06 -18.20 -16.74
C ARG A 73 -1.60 -17.85 -16.94
N VAL A 74 -0.72 -18.83 -17.02
CA VAL A 74 0.65 -18.65 -17.50
C VAL A 74 0.59 -18.63 -19.02
N LEU A 75 0.78 -17.47 -19.65
CA LEU A 75 0.70 -17.27 -21.10
C LEU A 75 2.07 -17.07 -21.74
N PHE A 76 3.05 -16.63 -20.97
CA PHE A 76 4.38 -16.32 -21.48
C PHE A 76 5.35 -17.38 -20.98
N ASP A 77 5.97 -18.09 -21.92
CA ASP A 77 7.08 -18.99 -21.61
C ASP A 77 8.37 -18.20 -21.30
N ASP A 78 9.45 -18.90 -20.98
CA ASP A 78 10.72 -18.27 -20.63
C ASP A 78 11.32 -17.44 -21.77
N GLN A 79 11.16 -17.87 -23.00
CA GLN A 79 11.62 -17.18 -24.21
C GLN A 79 10.87 -15.85 -24.42
N ASP A 80 9.55 -15.88 -24.25
CA ASP A 80 8.71 -14.70 -24.32
C ASP A 80 9.06 -13.73 -23.20
N CYS A 81 9.18 -14.25 -21.97
CA CYS A 81 9.57 -13.45 -20.81
C CYS A 81 10.89 -12.72 -21.05
N LEU A 82 11.94 -13.43 -21.49
CA LEU A 82 13.25 -12.83 -21.77
C LEU A 82 13.18 -11.71 -22.82
N LYS A 83 12.39 -11.91 -23.90
CA LYS A 83 12.22 -10.89 -24.95
C LYS A 83 11.47 -9.65 -24.41
N ILE A 84 10.41 -9.88 -23.63
CA ILE A 84 9.59 -8.79 -23.06
C ILE A 84 10.39 -8.04 -22.00
N GLU A 85 11.12 -8.74 -21.11
CA GLU A 85 11.96 -8.16 -20.07
C GLU A 85 13.06 -7.26 -20.65
N LYS A 86 13.67 -7.66 -21.78
CA LYS A 86 14.58 -6.78 -22.51
C LYS A 86 13.91 -5.49 -22.99
N LYS A 87 12.65 -5.58 -23.47
CA LYS A 87 11.87 -4.39 -23.89
C LYS A 87 11.50 -3.50 -22.70
N ILE A 88 11.21 -4.10 -21.55
CA ILE A 88 10.99 -3.37 -20.31
C ILE A 88 12.27 -2.63 -19.87
N ASP A 89 13.45 -3.26 -19.98
CA ASP A 89 14.72 -2.61 -19.67
C ASP A 89 14.97 -1.41 -20.59
N GLU A 90 14.64 -1.50 -21.90
CA GLU A 90 14.69 -0.35 -22.82
C GLU A 90 13.76 0.80 -22.37
N VAL A 91 12.56 0.48 -21.85
CA VAL A 91 11.64 1.49 -21.31
C VAL A 91 12.24 2.16 -20.07
N VAL A 92 12.79 1.40 -19.15
CA VAL A 92 13.43 1.93 -17.94
C VAL A 92 14.60 2.85 -18.30
N GLU A 93 15.48 2.42 -19.21
CA GLU A 93 16.61 3.21 -19.68
C GLU A 93 16.16 4.52 -20.33
N ASN A 94 15.13 4.48 -21.20
CA ASN A 94 14.56 5.68 -21.82
C ASN A 94 13.96 6.63 -20.78
N GLY A 95 13.30 6.09 -19.75
CA GLY A 95 12.78 6.87 -18.64
C GLY A 95 13.87 7.52 -17.79
N GLU A 96 14.98 6.81 -17.53
CA GLU A 96 16.14 7.36 -16.81
C GLU A 96 16.84 8.49 -17.61
N LYS A 97 16.92 8.32 -18.92
CA LYS A 97 17.45 9.34 -19.86
C LYS A 97 16.50 10.53 -20.11
N GLY A 98 15.29 10.51 -19.52
CA GLY A 98 14.31 11.60 -19.70
C GLY A 98 13.73 11.71 -21.10
N ARG A 99 13.70 10.61 -21.87
CA ARG A 99 13.23 10.59 -23.28
C ARG A 99 11.71 10.60 -23.41
N TYR A 100 10.99 10.36 -22.30
CA TYR A 100 9.53 10.36 -22.26
C TYR A 100 8.95 11.72 -21.87
N ARG A 101 7.70 11.93 -22.23
CA ARG A 101 6.92 13.09 -21.80
C ARG A 101 6.81 13.13 -20.27
N GLU A 102 6.64 14.35 -19.71
CA GLU A 102 6.68 14.58 -18.27
C GLU A 102 5.73 13.67 -17.46
N LYS A 103 4.55 13.38 -18.01
CA LYS A 103 3.51 12.61 -17.32
C LYS A 103 3.57 11.10 -17.62
N THR A 104 4.45 10.67 -18.51
CA THR A 104 4.65 9.25 -18.80
C THR A 104 5.36 8.55 -17.63
N VAL A 105 6.28 9.23 -16.95
CA VAL A 105 7.05 8.63 -15.85
C VAL A 105 6.64 9.20 -14.50
N ASP A 106 6.14 8.33 -13.63
CA ASP A 106 5.83 8.62 -12.22
C ASP A 106 6.80 7.84 -11.32
N ARG A 107 7.58 8.57 -10.51
CA ARG A 107 8.60 7.99 -9.64
C ARG A 107 8.16 7.98 -8.20
N ALA A 108 8.17 6.80 -7.59
CA ALA A 108 7.99 6.59 -6.17
C ALA A 108 9.22 5.86 -5.59
N PRO A 109 9.43 5.90 -4.29
CA PRO A 109 10.46 5.10 -3.66
C PRO A 109 10.28 3.61 -4.00
N LEU A 110 11.35 2.96 -4.52
CA LEU A 110 11.40 1.54 -4.87
C LEU A 110 10.35 1.09 -5.91
N ARG A 111 9.68 2.04 -6.62
CA ARG A 111 8.78 1.73 -7.72
C ARG A 111 8.69 2.89 -8.70
N ASN A 112 8.96 2.62 -9.99
CA ASN A 112 8.66 3.52 -11.07
C ASN A 112 7.43 3.04 -11.84
N LYS A 113 6.61 3.98 -12.32
CA LYS A 113 5.51 3.72 -13.24
C LYS A 113 5.75 4.41 -14.55
N TYR A 114 5.41 3.71 -15.63
CA TYR A 114 5.45 4.26 -16.99
C TYR A 114 4.06 4.13 -17.58
N PHE A 115 3.39 5.28 -17.78
CA PHE A 115 2.05 5.36 -18.37
C PHE A 115 2.16 5.51 -19.88
N PHE A 116 1.39 4.72 -20.61
CA PHE A 116 1.31 4.77 -22.07
C PHE A 116 -0.13 4.78 -22.54
N GLY A 117 -0.40 5.51 -23.65
CA GLY A 117 -1.73 5.77 -24.16
C GLY A 117 -2.48 6.76 -23.30
N GLU A 118 -2.92 6.34 -22.14
CA GLU A 118 -3.65 7.16 -21.18
C GLU A 118 -3.02 7.09 -19.78
N GLY A 119 -2.84 8.25 -19.17
CA GLY A 119 -2.39 8.38 -17.78
C GLY A 119 -3.41 9.14 -16.95
N TYR A 120 -3.37 8.97 -15.64
CA TYR A 120 -4.34 9.60 -14.73
C TYR A 120 -3.70 10.10 -13.43
N THR A 121 -4.41 11.03 -12.78
CA THR A 121 -4.01 11.57 -11.48
C THR A 121 -4.49 10.64 -10.37
N TYR A 122 -3.79 10.66 -9.23
CA TYR A 122 -4.33 10.08 -8.00
C TYR A 122 -5.29 11.06 -7.32
N GLY A 123 -6.34 10.55 -6.67
CA GLY A 123 -7.34 11.37 -6.00
C GLY A 123 -6.77 12.34 -4.96
N ASN A 124 -5.61 12.00 -4.36
CA ASN A 124 -4.92 12.89 -3.42
C ASN A 124 -4.17 14.06 -4.07
N GLN A 125 -3.98 14.07 -5.38
CA GLN A 125 -3.38 15.15 -6.16
C GLN A 125 -4.42 16.21 -6.58
N MET A 126 -5.70 15.89 -6.43
CA MET A 126 -6.79 16.78 -6.79
C MET A 126 -7.11 17.78 -5.67
N ARG A 127 -7.77 18.88 -6.00
CA ARG A 127 -8.25 19.87 -5.03
C ARG A 127 -9.24 19.24 -4.05
N GLU A 128 -10.20 18.52 -4.58
CA GLU A 128 -11.12 17.66 -3.84
C GLU A 128 -10.47 16.28 -3.77
N LYS A 129 -10.25 15.78 -2.56
CA LYS A 129 -9.54 14.53 -2.32
C LYS A 129 -10.52 13.40 -2.07
N GLY A 130 -10.19 12.22 -2.56
CA GLY A 130 -10.95 11.01 -2.28
C GLY A 130 -11.20 10.15 -3.51
N PRO A 131 -11.88 9.01 -3.32
CA PRO A 131 -12.32 8.16 -4.41
C PRO A 131 -13.25 8.91 -5.38
N GLY A 132 -13.12 8.65 -6.68
CA GLY A 132 -13.92 9.30 -7.71
C GLY A 132 -13.40 10.66 -8.17
N GLN A 133 -12.33 11.16 -7.54
CA GLN A 133 -11.72 12.44 -7.91
C GLN A 133 -10.55 12.27 -8.91
N GLU A 134 -10.19 11.05 -9.26
CA GLU A 134 -9.20 10.76 -10.28
C GLU A 134 -9.66 11.30 -11.64
N ARG A 135 -8.70 11.84 -12.39
CA ARG A 135 -8.92 12.40 -13.73
C ARG A 135 -7.82 11.92 -14.67
N LEU A 136 -8.18 11.60 -15.89
CA LEU A 136 -7.21 11.38 -16.95
C LEU A 136 -6.42 12.67 -17.20
N TYR A 137 -5.16 12.54 -17.55
CA TYR A 137 -4.43 13.66 -18.13
C TYR A 137 -5.04 14.05 -19.48
N ALA A 138 -4.76 15.26 -19.93
CA ALA A 138 -5.12 15.68 -21.26
C ALA A 138 -4.47 14.78 -22.33
N ARG A 139 -5.14 14.57 -23.44
CA ARG A 139 -4.61 13.75 -24.54
C ARG A 139 -3.25 14.24 -25.00
N GLY A 140 -2.35 13.33 -25.31
CA GLY A 140 -1.01 13.64 -25.78
C GLY A 140 -0.02 14.10 -24.70
N VAL A 141 -0.37 14.07 -23.41
CA VAL A 141 0.52 14.41 -22.29
C VAL A 141 1.37 13.23 -21.82
N VAL A 142 0.94 12.03 -22.12
CA VAL A 142 1.71 10.78 -21.98
C VAL A 142 2.11 10.25 -23.36
N ASP A 143 3.12 9.38 -23.40
CA ASP A 143 3.53 8.73 -24.64
C ASP A 143 2.51 7.66 -25.08
N GLU A 144 2.50 7.36 -26.36
CA GLU A 144 1.67 6.31 -26.93
C GLU A 144 2.12 4.92 -26.44
N ILE A 145 1.20 3.93 -26.50
CA ILE A 145 1.54 2.55 -26.16
C ILE A 145 2.61 2.06 -27.14
N PRO A 146 3.78 1.60 -26.66
CA PRO A 146 4.82 1.07 -27.55
C PRO A 146 4.32 -0.12 -28.35
N LYS A 147 4.66 -0.15 -29.64
CA LYS A 147 4.22 -1.21 -30.57
C LYS A 147 4.50 -2.62 -30.06
N TRP A 148 5.63 -2.84 -29.38
CA TRP A 148 5.98 -4.14 -28.83
C TRP A 148 4.98 -4.66 -27.76
N ILE A 149 4.29 -3.76 -27.03
CA ILE A 149 3.23 -4.18 -26.10
C ILE A 149 2.07 -4.80 -26.86
N PHE A 150 1.66 -4.22 -28.00
CA PHE A 150 0.64 -4.81 -28.85
C PHE A 150 1.09 -6.15 -29.45
N ASP A 151 2.29 -6.18 -30.03
CA ASP A 151 2.78 -7.33 -30.77
C ASP A 151 3.12 -8.54 -29.88
N MET A 152 3.67 -8.30 -28.69
CA MET A 152 4.23 -9.35 -27.84
C MET A 152 3.34 -9.67 -26.63
N VAL A 153 2.57 -8.69 -26.10
CA VAL A 153 1.78 -8.87 -24.89
C VAL A 153 0.29 -8.95 -25.21
N GLU A 154 -0.29 -7.88 -25.79
CA GLU A 154 -1.72 -7.82 -26.09
C GLU A 154 -2.16 -8.95 -27.02
N LYS A 155 -1.39 -9.20 -28.08
CA LYS A 155 -1.73 -10.26 -29.05
C LYS A 155 -1.94 -11.62 -28.37
N LYS A 156 -1.06 -12.03 -27.47
CA LYS A 156 -1.20 -13.30 -26.74
C LYS A 156 -2.43 -13.32 -25.82
N ILE A 157 -2.73 -12.19 -25.20
CA ILE A 157 -3.90 -12.04 -24.33
C ILE A 157 -5.21 -12.12 -25.14
N VAL A 158 -5.24 -11.50 -26.31
CA VAL A 158 -6.37 -11.56 -27.25
C VAL A 158 -6.51 -12.96 -27.84
N ASP A 159 -5.40 -13.59 -28.31
CA ASP A 159 -5.41 -14.94 -28.86
C ASP A 159 -5.86 -16.00 -27.82
N ALA A 160 -5.60 -15.75 -26.54
CA ALA A 160 -6.08 -16.55 -25.41
C ALA A 160 -7.56 -16.31 -25.05
N GLY A 161 -8.26 -15.39 -25.75
CA GLY A 161 -9.66 -15.06 -25.53
C GLY A 161 -9.95 -14.32 -24.23
N ILE A 162 -8.95 -13.67 -23.61
CA ILE A 162 -9.10 -12.95 -22.34
C ILE A 162 -9.82 -11.61 -22.55
N VAL A 163 -9.45 -10.87 -23.60
CA VAL A 163 -10.12 -9.63 -24.01
C VAL A 163 -10.29 -9.62 -25.53
N PRO A 164 -11.29 -8.91 -26.07
CA PRO A 164 -11.44 -8.77 -27.51
C PRO A 164 -10.34 -7.88 -28.11
N LYS A 165 -10.13 -8.01 -29.41
CA LYS A 165 -9.22 -7.14 -30.16
C LYS A 165 -9.63 -5.67 -30.01
N ASN A 166 -8.64 -4.77 -29.89
CA ASN A 166 -8.83 -3.32 -29.68
C ASN A 166 -9.52 -2.95 -28.37
N PHE A 167 -9.54 -3.85 -27.39
CA PHE A 167 -10.03 -3.52 -26.04
C PHE A 167 -9.07 -2.57 -25.32
N ILE A 168 -7.76 -2.81 -25.42
CA ILE A 168 -6.73 -2.11 -24.65
C ILE A 168 -6.39 -0.76 -25.30
N ASN A 169 -6.51 0.33 -24.54
CA ASN A 169 -6.10 1.68 -24.94
C ASN A 169 -5.25 2.39 -23.87
N SER A 170 -4.94 1.70 -22.76
CA SER A 170 -4.06 2.17 -21.69
C SER A 170 -3.17 1.05 -21.20
N ALA A 171 -1.87 1.32 -21.09
CA ALA A 171 -0.89 0.40 -20.52
C ALA A 171 -0.07 1.11 -19.43
N VAL A 172 0.20 0.41 -18.33
CA VAL A 172 1.09 0.91 -17.28
C VAL A 172 2.12 -0.16 -16.97
N ILE A 173 3.39 0.19 -17.02
CA ILE A 173 4.48 -0.67 -16.54
C ILE A 173 4.83 -0.21 -15.13
N ASN A 174 4.62 -1.08 -14.14
CA ASN A 174 5.06 -0.89 -12.76
C ASN A 174 6.36 -1.66 -12.55
N ASP A 175 7.49 -0.96 -12.40
CA ASP A 175 8.81 -1.55 -12.11
C ASP A 175 9.11 -1.42 -10.62
N TYR A 176 9.02 -2.53 -9.90
CA TYR A 176 9.26 -2.63 -8.46
C TYR A 176 10.69 -3.10 -8.20
N GLN A 177 11.40 -2.36 -7.36
CA GLN A 177 12.65 -2.82 -6.74
C GLN A 177 12.35 -3.62 -5.46
N PRO A 178 13.29 -4.41 -4.93
CA PRO A 178 13.10 -5.13 -3.68
C PRO A 178 12.58 -4.22 -2.56
N GLY A 179 11.51 -4.66 -1.88
CA GLY A 179 10.80 -3.85 -0.89
C GLY A 179 9.84 -2.80 -1.45
N GLY A 180 9.72 -2.70 -2.79
CA GLY A 180 8.75 -1.83 -3.45
C GLY A 180 7.31 -2.26 -3.20
N CYS A 181 6.37 -1.31 -3.22
CA CYS A 181 4.97 -1.61 -2.95
C CYS A 181 4.00 -0.73 -3.76
N ILE A 182 2.75 -1.16 -3.82
CA ILE A 182 1.62 -0.31 -4.16
C ILE A 182 0.57 -0.44 -3.07
N VAL A 183 0.14 0.71 -2.52
CA VAL A 183 -0.86 0.75 -1.44
C VAL A 183 -2.20 0.20 -1.89
N SER A 184 -3.01 -0.22 -0.94
CA SER A 184 -4.37 -0.74 -1.20
C SER A 184 -5.22 0.30 -1.92
N HIS A 185 -5.77 -0.10 -3.06
CA HIS A 185 -6.62 0.72 -3.92
C HIS A 185 -7.57 -0.15 -4.73
N ILE A 186 -8.54 0.48 -5.33
CA ILE A 186 -9.37 -0.03 -6.40
C ILE A 186 -9.05 0.81 -7.63
N ASP A 187 -8.86 0.17 -8.79
CA ASP A 187 -8.74 0.91 -10.05
C ASP A 187 -10.04 1.69 -10.31
N PRO A 188 -9.96 3.03 -10.57
CA PRO A 188 -11.16 3.87 -10.66
C PRO A 188 -12.16 3.39 -11.71
N GLY A 189 -13.33 2.88 -11.27
CA GLY A 189 -14.38 2.36 -12.13
C GLY A 189 -15.05 3.40 -13.03
N HIS A 190 -14.91 4.70 -12.71
CA HIS A 190 -15.39 5.80 -13.54
C HIS A 190 -14.40 6.18 -14.67
N ILE A 191 -13.19 5.61 -14.66
CA ILE A 191 -12.15 5.80 -15.69
C ILE A 191 -11.98 4.55 -16.51
N PHE A 192 -11.87 3.38 -15.84
CA PHE A 192 -11.47 2.11 -16.47
C PHE A 192 -12.62 1.12 -16.54
N ASP A 193 -12.78 0.56 -17.73
CA ASP A 193 -13.66 -0.58 -18.00
C ASP A 193 -13.05 -1.88 -17.43
N ARG A 194 -13.84 -2.91 -17.34
CA ARG A 194 -13.44 -4.25 -16.87
C ARG A 194 -13.40 -5.23 -18.06
N PRO A 195 -12.52 -6.23 -17.98
CA PRO A 195 -11.60 -6.56 -16.90
C PRO A 195 -10.32 -5.69 -16.87
N ILE A 196 -9.64 -5.67 -15.72
CA ILE A 196 -8.25 -5.20 -15.59
C ILE A 196 -7.33 -6.40 -15.81
N VAL A 197 -6.37 -6.28 -16.72
CA VAL A 197 -5.44 -7.37 -17.05
C VAL A 197 -4.03 -7.00 -16.60
N SER A 198 -3.34 -7.91 -15.93
CA SER A 198 -1.97 -7.72 -15.45
C SER A 198 -1.09 -8.88 -15.91
N ALA A 199 0.01 -8.60 -16.61
CA ALA A 199 1.05 -9.56 -16.97
C ALA A 199 2.30 -9.32 -16.12
N SER A 200 2.87 -10.38 -15.50
CA SER A 200 3.98 -10.30 -14.54
C SER A 200 5.28 -10.86 -15.08
N PHE A 201 6.39 -10.15 -14.86
CA PHE A 201 7.72 -10.45 -15.39
C PHE A 201 8.80 -10.31 -14.30
N PHE A 202 10.00 -10.82 -14.58
CA PHE A 202 11.23 -10.89 -13.77
C PHE A 202 11.11 -11.88 -12.62
N SER A 203 10.35 -11.57 -11.57
CA SER A 203 10.26 -12.44 -10.40
C SER A 203 8.81 -12.71 -9.98
N ALA A 204 8.64 -13.74 -9.16
CA ALA A 204 7.39 -14.04 -8.49
C ALA A 204 7.07 -13.00 -7.41
N SER A 205 5.80 -12.86 -7.05
CA SER A 205 5.30 -11.96 -6.01
C SER A 205 3.90 -12.40 -5.58
N SER A 206 3.19 -11.55 -4.83
CA SER A 206 1.77 -11.76 -4.50
C SER A 206 0.96 -10.51 -4.75
N LEU A 207 -0.28 -10.68 -5.22
CA LEU A 207 -1.31 -9.67 -5.19
C LEU A 207 -2.21 -9.93 -3.98
N CYS A 208 -2.29 -8.95 -3.08
CA CYS A 208 -3.01 -9.10 -1.83
C CYS A 208 -4.30 -8.29 -1.85
N PHE A 209 -5.40 -8.90 -1.39
CA PHE A 209 -6.73 -8.28 -1.33
C PHE A 209 -7.11 -7.97 0.12
N GLY A 210 -7.81 -6.86 0.34
CA GLY A 210 -8.35 -6.46 1.65
C GLY A 210 -7.31 -5.96 2.66
N CYS A 211 -6.06 -5.69 2.23
CA CYS A 211 -5.02 -5.15 3.11
C CYS A 211 -5.29 -3.70 3.50
N LYS A 212 -4.98 -3.37 4.76
CA LYS A 212 -4.88 -1.98 5.25
C LYS A 212 -3.41 -1.61 5.40
N PHE A 213 -3.05 -0.43 4.92
CA PHE A 213 -1.72 0.15 5.09
C PHE A 213 -1.71 1.19 6.21
N SER A 214 -0.69 1.14 7.06
CA SER A 214 -0.33 2.23 7.96
C SER A 214 1.06 2.73 7.61
N PHE A 215 1.31 4.02 7.83
CA PHE A 215 2.56 4.68 7.50
C PHE A 215 3.21 5.25 8.76
N LYS A 216 4.55 5.18 8.84
CA LYS A 216 5.36 5.65 9.97
C LYS A 216 5.38 4.68 11.17
N PRO A 217 6.01 3.50 11.02
CA PRO A 217 6.58 2.89 9.81
C PRO A 217 5.51 2.27 8.91
N ILE A 218 5.90 1.86 7.69
CA ILE A 218 5.00 1.13 6.80
C ILE A 218 4.72 -0.25 7.40
N ARG A 219 3.44 -0.54 7.62
CA ARG A 219 2.93 -1.83 8.06
C ARG A 219 1.68 -2.17 7.25
N THR A 220 1.48 -3.46 7.00
CA THR A 220 0.30 -3.98 6.31
C THR A 220 -0.44 -4.93 7.23
N SER A 221 -1.77 -4.91 7.19
CA SER A 221 -2.58 -5.93 7.86
C SER A 221 -2.42 -7.28 7.15
N VAL A 222 -2.90 -8.34 7.78
CA VAL A 222 -3.12 -9.61 7.11
C VAL A 222 -4.13 -9.39 5.98
N PRO A 223 -3.87 -9.87 4.74
CA PRO A 223 -4.82 -9.81 3.64
C PRO A 223 -5.96 -10.82 3.83
N VAL A 224 -7.12 -10.54 3.26
CA VAL A 224 -8.21 -11.51 3.10
C VAL A 224 -7.76 -12.64 2.16
N LEU A 225 -7.10 -12.27 1.05
CA LEU A 225 -6.49 -13.21 0.11
C LEU A 225 -5.09 -12.73 -0.29
N SER A 226 -4.11 -13.63 -0.25
CA SER A 226 -2.79 -13.45 -0.88
C SER A 226 -2.71 -14.36 -2.09
N LEU A 227 -2.83 -13.78 -3.28
CA LEU A 227 -2.79 -14.49 -4.55
C LEU A 227 -1.36 -14.57 -5.06
N PRO A 228 -0.73 -15.77 -5.13
CA PRO A 228 0.60 -15.92 -5.71
C PRO A 228 0.59 -15.56 -7.19
N ILE A 229 1.62 -14.87 -7.65
CA ILE A 229 1.83 -14.49 -9.05
C ILE A 229 3.21 -14.94 -9.47
N SER A 230 3.28 -15.80 -10.47
CA SER A 230 4.56 -16.24 -11.08
C SER A 230 4.95 -15.35 -12.26
N ARG A 231 6.22 -15.45 -12.66
CA ARG A 231 6.75 -14.88 -13.90
C ARG A 231 6.00 -15.48 -15.12
N GLY A 232 5.65 -14.65 -16.08
CA GLY A 232 4.88 -15.07 -17.27
C GLY A 232 3.38 -15.27 -17.02
N CYS A 233 2.89 -15.04 -15.80
CA CYS A 233 1.49 -15.17 -15.44
C CYS A 233 0.69 -13.92 -15.85
N VAL A 234 -0.49 -14.12 -16.41
CA VAL A 234 -1.53 -13.12 -16.62
C VAL A 234 -2.62 -13.30 -15.58
N THR A 235 -2.90 -12.24 -14.83
CA THR A 235 -3.99 -12.15 -13.85
C THR A 235 -5.04 -11.19 -14.37
N VAL A 236 -6.29 -11.61 -14.34
CA VAL A 236 -7.46 -10.86 -14.80
C VAL A 236 -8.35 -10.59 -13.61
N LEU A 237 -8.71 -9.33 -13.38
CA LEU A 237 -9.60 -8.90 -12.32
C LEU A 237 -10.92 -8.38 -12.91
N SER A 238 -12.02 -8.91 -12.38
CA SER A 238 -13.40 -8.54 -12.74
C SER A 238 -14.30 -8.60 -11.51
N GLY A 239 -15.54 -8.15 -11.63
CA GLY A 239 -16.55 -8.22 -10.58
C GLY A 239 -16.03 -7.75 -9.22
N TYR A 240 -16.29 -8.51 -8.14
CA TYR A 240 -15.93 -8.13 -6.78
C TYR A 240 -14.43 -7.94 -6.58
N ALA A 241 -13.57 -8.73 -7.22
CA ALA A 241 -12.11 -8.60 -7.15
C ALA A 241 -11.60 -7.29 -7.76
N ALA A 242 -12.29 -6.72 -8.73
CA ALA A 242 -11.94 -5.45 -9.36
C ALA A 242 -12.58 -4.23 -8.68
N ASP A 243 -13.81 -4.36 -8.14
CA ASP A 243 -14.67 -3.23 -7.75
C ASP A 243 -15.09 -3.25 -6.28
N GLY A 244 -15.15 -4.42 -5.65
CA GLY A 244 -15.70 -4.59 -4.30
C GLY A 244 -14.65 -4.61 -3.19
N ILE A 245 -13.41 -4.93 -3.51
CA ILE A 245 -12.32 -5.04 -2.55
C ILE A 245 -11.04 -4.38 -3.05
N THR A 246 -10.29 -3.75 -2.14
CA THR A 246 -8.99 -3.18 -2.48
C THR A 246 -7.94 -4.25 -2.73
N HIS A 247 -7.00 -3.97 -3.63
CA HIS A 247 -5.83 -4.82 -3.87
C HIS A 247 -4.53 -4.03 -3.73
N CYS A 248 -3.43 -4.74 -3.44
CA CYS A 248 -2.11 -4.15 -3.21
C CYS A 248 -0.98 -5.13 -3.51
N VAL A 249 0.24 -4.61 -3.60
CA VAL A 249 1.49 -5.38 -3.51
C VAL A 249 2.22 -4.89 -2.27
N ARG A 250 2.49 -5.81 -1.32
CA ARG A 250 3.13 -5.47 -0.05
C ARG A 250 4.65 -5.43 -0.20
N PRO A 251 5.38 -4.64 0.61
CA PRO A 251 6.84 -4.58 0.54
C PRO A 251 7.53 -5.94 0.70
N GLN A 252 7.01 -6.79 1.58
CA GLN A 252 7.56 -8.13 1.86
C GLN A 252 7.33 -9.13 0.72
N ASP A 253 6.39 -8.87 -0.19
CA ASP A 253 6.08 -9.74 -1.32
C ASP A 253 6.96 -9.45 -2.55
N VAL A 254 7.83 -8.43 -2.48
CA VAL A 254 8.77 -8.05 -3.54
C VAL A 254 10.19 -8.26 -3.00
N THR A 255 10.71 -9.46 -3.13
CA THR A 255 12.06 -9.84 -2.67
C THR A 255 13.14 -9.57 -3.71
N GLU A 256 12.75 -9.59 -4.98
CA GLU A 256 13.59 -9.29 -6.14
C GLU A 256 12.91 -8.25 -7.03
N ARG A 257 13.62 -7.75 -8.06
CA ARG A 257 13.00 -6.87 -9.05
C ARG A 257 11.83 -7.57 -9.72
N ARG A 258 10.66 -6.96 -9.69
CA ARG A 258 9.43 -7.43 -10.32
C ARG A 258 8.84 -6.37 -11.21
N VAL A 259 8.31 -6.75 -12.35
CA VAL A 259 7.56 -5.83 -13.22
C VAL A 259 6.16 -6.38 -13.50
N ALA A 260 5.17 -5.49 -13.46
CA ALA A 260 3.83 -5.78 -13.91
C ALA A 260 3.42 -4.81 -15.03
N ILE A 261 2.95 -5.36 -16.15
CA ILE A 261 2.32 -4.60 -17.23
C ILE A 261 0.81 -4.68 -17.01
N ILE A 262 0.19 -3.55 -16.65
CA ILE A 262 -1.26 -3.44 -16.45
C ILE A 262 -1.89 -2.91 -17.73
N LEU A 263 -2.81 -3.66 -18.30
CA LEU A 263 -3.51 -3.36 -19.53
C LEU A 263 -4.98 -3.10 -19.25
N ARG A 264 -5.51 -1.99 -19.75
CA ARG A 264 -6.83 -1.49 -19.41
C ARG A 264 -7.51 -0.82 -20.59
N ARG A 265 -8.83 -0.74 -20.51
CA ARG A 265 -9.66 0.11 -21.37
C ARG A 265 -10.09 1.34 -20.58
N VAL A 266 -9.78 2.51 -21.10
CA VAL A 266 -10.30 3.79 -20.60
C VAL A 266 -11.60 4.08 -21.35
N TYR A 267 -12.66 4.49 -20.62
CA TYR A 267 -13.91 4.93 -21.22
C TYR A 267 -13.74 6.22 -22.02
N ASP A 268 -14.42 6.34 -23.16
CA ASP A 268 -14.34 7.51 -24.02
C ASP A 268 -14.80 8.80 -23.33
N ASN A 269 -15.78 8.66 -22.43
CA ASN A 269 -16.35 9.74 -21.61
C ASN A 269 -15.67 9.94 -20.24
N ALA A 270 -14.57 9.23 -19.96
CA ALA A 270 -13.86 9.38 -18.70
C ALA A 270 -13.41 10.83 -18.47
N PRO A 271 -13.54 11.33 -17.23
CA PRO A 271 -13.24 12.74 -16.94
C PRO A 271 -11.75 13.04 -17.09
N ARG A 272 -11.42 14.17 -17.76
CA ARG A 272 -10.05 14.60 -18.06
C ARG A 272 -9.71 15.94 -17.48
N LEU A 273 -8.44 16.13 -17.21
CA LEU A 273 -7.89 17.44 -16.89
C LEU A 273 -7.76 18.28 -18.16
N PRO A 274 -7.99 19.61 -18.07
CA PRO A 274 -7.70 20.52 -19.18
C PRO A 274 -6.19 20.60 -19.44
N LEU A 275 -5.78 20.91 -20.68
CA LEU A 275 -4.38 20.99 -21.10
C LEU A 275 -3.51 21.93 -20.23
N ARG A 276 -4.10 22.96 -19.60
CA ARG A 276 -3.41 23.94 -18.75
C ARG A 276 -3.49 23.65 -17.26
N TYR A 277 -3.90 22.44 -16.85
CA TYR A 277 -3.98 22.08 -15.44
C TYR A 277 -2.59 22.08 -14.80
N LYS A 278 -2.38 22.99 -13.84
CA LYS A 278 -1.22 22.96 -12.93
C LYS A 278 -1.70 22.38 -11.60
N PRO A 279 -1.21 21.20 -11.15
CA PRO A 279 -1.59 20.66 -9.85
C PRO A 279 -1.21 21.67 -8.75
N GLU A 280 -2.11 21.91 -7.81
CA GLU A 280 -1.79 22.71 -6.63
C GLU A 280 -0.67 22.01 -5.85
N ARG A 281 0.48 22.65 -5.75
CA ARG A 281 1.57 22.18 -4.88
C ARG A 281 1.09 22.19 -3.43
N ASN A 282 1.27 21.10 -2.72
CA ASN A 282 0.93 20.99 -1.31
C ASN A 282 1.42 22.23 -0.54
N ARG A 283 0.52 22.89 0.19
CA ARG A 283 0.81 24.09 1.00
C ARG A 283 1.97 23.86 2.00
N LYS A 284 2.24 22.60 2.39
CA LYS A 284 3.38 22.21 3.21
C LYS A 284 4.73 22.36 2.49
N GLU A 285 4.82 22.05 1.18
CA GLU A 285 6.05 22.23 0.41
C GLU A 285 6.33 23.72 0.09
N ARG A 286 5.28 24.54 -0.08
CA ARG A 286 5.42 25.98 -0.20
C ARG A 286 6.04 26.61 1.05
N ASN A 287 5.51 26.25 2.22
CA ASN A 287 6.00 26.78 3.51
C ASN A 287 7.44 26.33 3.82
N LEU A 288 7.86 25.15 3.38
CA LEU A 288 9.25 24.67 3.52
C LEU A 288 10.21 25.46 2.60
N ARG A 289 9.82 25.79 1.36
CA ARG A 289 10.64 26.57 0.45
C ARG A 289 10.69 28.08 0.80
N GLU A 290 9.61 28.63 1.35
CA GLU A 290 9.59 30.01 1.83
C GLU A 290 10.44 30.18 3.11
N ARG A 291 10.44 29.20 4.03
CA ARG A 291 11.32 29.18 5.20
C ARG A 291 12.81 29.05 4.83
N SER A 292 13.15 28.37 3.72
CA SER A 292 14.53 28.25 3.25
C SER A 292 15.06 29.49 2.53
N ARG A 293 14.18 30.44 2.14
CA ARG A 293 14.53 31.69 1.44
C ARG A 293 14.63 32.92 2.34
N SER A 294 14.25 32.82 3.61
CA SER A 294 14.40 33.93 4.57
C SER A 294 15.87 34.04 4.99
N PRO A 295 16.51 35.22 4.89
CA PRO A 295 17.90 35.40 5.33
C PRO A 295 17.98 35.21 6.85
N ARG A 296 18.67 34.19 7.30
CA ARG A 296 18.96 33.94 8.72
C ARG A 296 19.83 35.09 9.25
N LYS A 297 19.28 35.94 10.11
CA LYS A 297 20.06 36.73 11.06
C LYS A 297 20.84 35.76 11.95
N ARG A 298 22.17 35.81 11.85
CA ARG A 298 23.07 35.11 12.78
C ARG A 298 22.74 35.50 14.20
N ARG A 299 22.39 34.54 15.02
CA ARG A 299 22.49 34.59 16.47
C ARG A 299 23.37 33.40 16.88
N ASP A 300 24.52 33.75 17.44
CA ASP A 300 25.39 32.79 18.11
C ASP A 300 24.65 32.08 19.24
N ARG A 301 24.62 30.76 19.20
CA ARG A 301 24.42 29.91 20.36
C ARG A 301 25.07 28.56 20.11
N SER A 302 25.83 28.14 21.12
CA SER A 302 26.62 26.94 21.29
C SER A 302 25.86 25.62 21.11
N PRO A 303 26.62 24.51 20.89
CA PRO A 303 26.05 23.24 20.44
C PRO A 303 25.55 22.43 21.65
N ASP A 304 24.43 21.78 21.47
CA ASP A 304 24.09 20.46 22.04
C ASP A 304 22.63 20.11 21.72
N SER A 305 22.45 19.08 21.01
CA SER A 305 21.50 17.97 21.08
C SER A 305 21.14 17.41 19.70
N ASP A 306 21.67 16.23 19.47
CA ASP A 306 21.32 15.33 18.38
C ASP A 306 19.84 14.95 18.45
N SER A 307 19.09 15.24 17.38
CA SER A 307 17.86 14.50 17.06
C SER A 307 17.86 14.21 15.56
N GLU A 308 18.32 13.02 15.24
CA GLU A 308 18.28 12.43 13.91
C GLU A 308 16.83 12.06 13.54
N ASP A 309 16.12 12.96 12.89
CA ASP A 309 14.88 12.65 12.16
C ASP A 309 15.10 12.83 10.66
N GLU A 310 15.90 11.96 10.06
CA GLU A 310 15.94 11.82 8.60
C GLU A 310 14.75 10.97 8.12
N PRO A 311 14.04 11.44 7.07
CA PRO A 311 12.95 10.66 6.46
C PRO A 311 13.48 9.33 5.92
N TRP A 312 12.81 8.22 6.24
CA TRP A 312 13.19 6.84 5.89
C TRP A 312 13.54 6.61 4.40
N TYR A 313 12.99 7.40 3.49
CA TYR A 313 13.27 7.33 2.06
C TYR A 313 14.68 7.82 1.68
N MET A 314 15.31 8.67 2.51
CA MET A 314 16.71 9.09 2.31
C MET A 314 17.68 7.98 2.64
N LYS A 315 17.44 7.17 3.69
CA LYS A 315 18.26 5.98 4.04
C LYS A 315 18.23 4.91 2.95
N ASN A 316 17.14 4.81 2.17
CA ASN A 316 17.04 3.84 1.07
C ASN A 316 17.65 4.34 -0.25
N ARG A 317 17.85 5.65 -0.44
CA ARG A 317 18.52 6.18 -1.64
C ARG A 317 19.98 5.72 -1.72
N MET A 318 20.70 5.71 -0.60
CA MET A 318 22.08 5.20 -0.54
C MET A 318 22.17 3.69 -0.82
N ARG A 319 21.16 2.89 -0.43
CA ARG A 319 21.10 1.46 -0.78
C ARG A 319 20.85 1.21 -2.28
N SER A 320 20.11 2.08 -2.96
CA SER A 320 19.87 1.93 -4.40
C SER A 320 21.11 2.28 -5.22
N ASP A 321 21.93 3.21 -4.77
CA ASP A 321 23.18 3.59 -5.43
C ASP A 321 24.26 2.49 -5.24
N HIS A 322 24.31 1.86 -4.08
CA HIS A 322 25.18 0.69 -3.83
C HIS A 322 24.78 -0.54 -4.68
N TYR A 323 23.49 -0.69 -5.00
CA TYR A 323 23.01 -1.75 -5.89
C TYR A 323 23.37 -1.48 -7.35
N LYS A 324 23.43 -0.21 -7.78
CA LYS A 324 23.89 0.18 -9.12
C LYS A 324 25.37 -0.05 -9.32
N GLU A 325 26.21 0.19 -8.31
CA GLU A 325 27.65 -0.11 -8.36
C GLU A 325 27.94 -1.62 -8.41
N ASN A 326 27.25 -2.43 -7.61
CA ASN A 326 27.39 -3.88 -7.64
C ASN A 326 26.93 -4.53 -8.96
N ARG A 327 26.00 -3.88 -9.70
CA ARG A 327 25.58 -4.34 -11.04
C ARG A 327 26.65 -4.06 -12.11
N LYS A 328 27.40 -2.96 -12.01
CA LYS A 328 28.53 -2.66 -12.91
C LYS A 328 29.65 -3.68 -12.75
N HIS A 329 29.98 -4.08 -11.51
CA HIS A 329 31.02 -5.09 -11.25
C HIS A 329 30.61 -6.52 -11.64
N ARG A 330 29.34 -6.89 -11.62
CA ARG A 330 28.88 -8.22 -12.07
C ARG A 330 28.85 -8.37 -13.59
N ASN A 331 28.64 -7.29 -14.34
CA ASN A 331 28.65 -7.33 -15.81
C ASN A 331 30.08 -7.34 -16.37
N SER A 332 31.05 -6.70 -15.68
CA SER A 332 32.45 -6.75 -16.11
C SER A 332 33.14 -8.11 -15.87
N ALA A 333 32.58 -8.98 -15.01
CA ALA A 333 33.09 -10.31 -14.74
C ALA A 333 32.53 -11.41 -15.66
N ARG A 334 31.61 -11.09 -16.57
CA ARG A 334 31.04 -12.04 -17.55
C ARG A 334 31.60 -11.91 -18.97
N ASP A 335 32.41 -10.89 -19.22
CA ASP A 335 33.05 -10.64 -20.52
C ASP A 335 34.52 -11.08 -20.55
N SER A 336 34.97 -11.88 -19.57
CA SER A 336 36.34 -12.38 -19.46
C SER A 336 36.44 -13.91 -19.19
N ASP A 337 35.56 -14.70 -19.87
CA ASP A 337 35.75 -16.14 -20.09
C ASP A 337 35.21 -16.57 -21.46
#